data_160decb4c9dab683c70ec1c750928f52
#
_entry.id   160decb4c9dab683c70ec1c750928f52
#
_cell.length_a   1.000
_cell.length_b   1.000
_cell.length_c   1.000
_cell.angle_alpha   90.00
_cell.angle_beta   90.00
_cell.angle_gamma   90.00
#
_symmetry.space_group_name_H-M   'P 1'
#
loop_
_entity.id
_entity.type
_entity.pdbx_description
1 polymer ?
#
loop_
_entity_poly.entity_id
_entity_poly.type
_entity_poly.pdbx_seq_one_letter_code
_entity_poly.pdbx_strand_id
1 'polypeptide(L)'
;MKLVTAIVRPENVMDGIKALEQEGYYAFSKWAISGRGREKGIQVGDVLYQEMAKAMLYITVGDKEKDEVVDIIINSAKSGPTGHYGDGKIFVSDISEAYTISEETRADD
;
A
#
# COMPACT_ATOMS: atom_id res chain seq x y z
N MET A 1 11.35 -10.95 -7.63
CA MET A 1 11.01 -9.56 -7.27
C MET A 1 9.50 -9.37 -7.31
N LYS A 2 8.96 -8.77 -6.31
CA LYS A 2 7.53 -8.51 -6.19
C LYS A 2 7.25 -7.02 -6.08
N LEU A 3 6.13 -6.61 -6.64
CA LEU A 3 5.59 -5.28 -6.44
C LEU A 3 4.48 -5.37 -5.42
N VAL A 4 4.61 -4.60 -4.35
CA VAL A 4 3.56 -4.46 -3.34
C VAL A 4 2.94 -3.07 -3.49
N THR A 5 1.66 -3.04 -3.79
CA THR A 5 0.89 -1.80 -3.90
C THR A 5 -0.15 -1.80 -2.80
N ALA A 6 -0.06 -0.85 -1.88
CA ALA A 6 -1.01 -0.74 -0.79
C ALA A 6 -1.83 0.53 -0.95
N ILE A 7 -3.14 0.40 -0.80
CA ILE A 7 -4.06 1.54 -0.80
C ILE A 7 -4.67 1.58 0.58
N VAL A 8 -4.35 2.63 1.33
CA VAL A 8 -4.67 2.72 2.76
C VAL A 8 -5.29 4.08 3.08
N ARG A 9 -5.80 4.23 4.29
CA ARG A 9 -6.27 5.53 4.77
C ARG A 9 -5.10 6.50 4.82
N PRO A 10 -5.29 7.77 4.43
CA PRO A 10 -4.18 8.75 4.43
C PRO A 10 -3.51 8.89 5.79
N GLU A 11 -4.29 8.84 6.86
CA GLU A 11 -3.77 9.00 8.22
C GLU A 11 -2.87 7.84 8.65
N ASN A 12 -2.94 6.70 7.97
CA ASN A 12 -2.16 5.52 8.33
C ASN A 12 -0.89 5.32 7.49
N VAL A 13 -0.73 6.09 6.43
CA VAL A 13 0.41 5.89 5.52
C VAL A 13 1.75 6.16 6.19
N MET A 14 1.83 7.18 7.03
CA MET A 14 3.09 7.50 7.71
C MET A 14 3.48 6.45 8.74
N ASP A 15 2.51 5.88 9.43
CA ASP A 15 2.78 4.79 10.37
C ASP A 15 3.34 3.57 9.64
N GLY A 16 2.79 3.26 8.47
CA GLY A 16 3.29 2.19 7.63
C GLY A 16 4.71 2.43 7.15
N ILE A 17 4.99 3.65 6.70
CA ILE A 17 6.34 4.02 6.26
C ILE A 17 7.34 3.90 7.40
N LYS A 18 7.01 4.40 8.59
CA LYS A 18 7.89 4.29 9.75
C LYS A 18 8.15 2.85 10.13
N ALA A 19 7.12 2.03 10.12
CA ALA A 19 7.26 0.61 10.43
C ALA A 19 8.14 -0.10 9.40
N LEU A 20 8.00 0.22 8.12
CA LEU A 20 8.86 -0.32 7.08
C LEU A 20 10.32 0.11 7.24
N GLU A 21 10.55 1.40 7.55
CA GLU A 21 11.89 1.93 7.78
C GLU A 21 12.60 1.24 8.94
N GLN A 22 11.87 0.92 10.00
CA GLN A 22 12.43 0.20 11.16
C GLN A 22 12.97 -1.18 10.78
N GLU A 23 12.43 -1.78 9.74
CA GLU A 23 12.86 -3.08 9.25
C GLU A 23 13.79 -2.97 8.03
N GLY A 24 14.25 -1.77 7.71
CA GLY A 24 15.22 -1.56 6.65
C GLY A 24 14.65 -1.30 5.27
N TYR A 25 13.35 -1.12 5.14
CA TYR A 25 12.71 -0.84 3.85
C TYR A 25 12.53 0.66 3.68
N TYR A 26 13.44 1.30 2.94
CA TYR A 26 13.47 2.75 2.78
C TYR A 26 12.98 3.24 1.42
N ALA A 27 13.07 2.40 0.38
CA ALA A 27 12.77 2.82 -0.98
C ALA A 27 11.31 2.56 -1.31
N PHE A 28 10.54 3.61 -1.47
CA PHE A 28 9.13 3.54 -1.80
C PHE A 28 8.69 4.77 -2.59
N SER A 29 7.52 4.68 -3.19
CA SER A 29 6.81 5.83 -3.76
C SER A 29 5.43 5.90 -3.15
N LYS A 30 4.90 7.09 -2.99
CA LYS A 30 3.55 7.26 -2.47
C LYS A 30 2.81 8.37 -3.21
N TRP A 31 1.48 8.22 -3.26
CA TRP A 31 0.58 9.17 -3.90
C TRP A 31 -0.66 9.37 -3.06
N ALA A 32 -1.25 10.55 -3.18
CA ALA A 32 -2.62 10.77 -2.75
C ALA A 32 -3.54 10.38 -3.91
N ILE A 33 -4.55 9.57 -3.62
CA ILE A 33 -5.52 9.13 -4.63
C ILE A 33 -6.93 9.26 -4.09
N SER A 34 -7.91 9.16 -4.97
CA SER A 34 -9.32 9.10 -4.62
C SER A 34 -9.84 7.71 -4.99
N GLY A 35 -10.63 7.12 -4.13
CA GLY A 35 -11.16 5.79 -4.37
C GLY A 35 -12.55 5.61 -3.82
N ARG A 36 -13.22 4.58 -4.32
CA ARG A 36 -14.53 4.16 -3.86
C ARG A 36 -14.47 2.67 -3.58
N GLY A 37 -14.81 2.29 -2.36
CA GLY A 37 -14.76 0.90 -1.96
C GLY A 37 -15.99 0.51 -1.15
N ARG A 38 -15.82 -0.43 -0.24
CA ARG A 38 -16.89 -0.89 0.64
C ARG A 38 -17.21 0.06 1.78
N GLU A 39 -16.37 1.06 1.99
CA GLU A 39 -16.63 2.09 2.97
C GLU A 39 -17.82 2.91 2.52
N LYS A 40 -18.83 2.98 3.37
CA LYS A 40 -20.04 3.71 3.02
C LYS A 40 -19.80 5.20 3.15
N GLY A 41 -19.99 5.90 2.06
CA GLY A 41 -20.22 7.33 2.10
C GLY A 41 -21.63 7.64 2.60
N ILE A 42 -21.96 8.90 2.60
CA ILE A 42 -23.30 9.34 2.99
C ILE A 42 -24.29 8.95 1.90
N GLN A 43 -25.35 8.22 2.30
CA GLN A 43 -26.47 7.95 1.42
C GLN A 43 -27.43 9.13 1.44
N VAL A 44 -27.66 9.70 0.28
CA VAL A 44 -28.68 10.71 0.12
C VAL A 44 -29.59 10.25 -1.01
N GLY A 45 -30.82 9.85 -0.69
CA GLY A 45 -31.77 9.37 -1.67
C GLY A 45 -31.31 8.08 -2.33
N ASP A 46 -31.31 8.07 -3.67
CA ASP A 46 -30.75 6.98 -4.43
C ASP A 46 -29.23 6.93 -4.22
N VAL A 47 -28.78 5.82 -3.73
CA VAL A 47 -27.45 5.54 -3.23
C VAL A 47 -26.32 6.14 -4.05
N LEU A 48 -25.61 7.09 -3.47
CA LEU A 48 -24.38 7.59 -4.04
C LEU A 48 -23.24 7.24 -3.10
N TYR A 49 -22.27 6.47 -3.59
CA TYR A 49 -21.02 6.25 -2.86
C TYR A 49 -20.11 7.45 -3.09
N GLN A 50 -19.69 8.07 -2.00
CA GLN A 50 -18.71 9.14 -2.09
C GLN A 50 -17.32 8.58 -2.39
N GLU A 51 -16.57 9.31 -3.20
CA GLU A 51 -15.16 9.06 -3.33
C GLU A 51 -14.45 9.47 -2.05
N MET A 52 -13.55 8.62 -1.58
CA MET A 52 -12.80 8.86 -0.36
C MET A 52 -11.34 9.09 -0.70
N ALA A 53 -10.70 10.02 0.00
CA ALA A 53 -9.26 10.20 -0.11
C ALA A 53 -8.55 8.97 0.43
N LYS A 54 -7.57 8.51 -0.31
CA LYS A 54 -6.71 7.37 0.05
C LYS A 54 -5.26 7.72 -0.23
N ALA A 55 -4.36 6.97 0.35
CA ALA A 55 -2.95 7.05 0.02
C ALA A 55 -2.52 5.73 -0.61
N MET A 56 -1.71 5.81 -1.65
CA MET A 56 -1.13 4.63 -2.29
C MET A 56 0.35 4.57 -1.97
N LEU A 57 0.79 3.41 -1.50
CA LEU A 57 2.18 3.11 -1.24
C LEU A 57 2.63 2.03 -2.22
N TYR A 58 3.78 2.25 -2.83
CA TYR A 58 4.29 1.41 -3.90
C TYR A 58 5.73 1.03 -3.55
N ILE A 59 6.00 -0.26 -3.38
CA ILE A 59 7.31 -0.74 -2.98
C ILE A 59 7.67 -2.03 -3.71
N THR A 60 8.89 -2.13 -4.19
CA THR A 60 9.40 -3.36 -4.77
C THR A 60 10.27 -4.08 -3.75
N VAL A 61 10.10 -5.38 -3.64
CA VAL A 61 10.82 -6.19 -2.66
C VAL A 61 11.23 -7.52 -3.27
N GLY A 62 12.21 -8.16 -2.65
CA GLY A 62 12.57 -9.52 -3.00
C GLY A 62 11.47 -10.51 -2.65
N ASP A 63 11.47 -11.65 -3.32
CA ASP A 63 10.47 -12.68 -3.11
C ASP A 63 10.43 -13.14 -1.65
N LYS A 64 11.57 -13.18 -0.98
CA LYS A 64 11.68 -13.63 0.41
C LYS A 64 11.17 -12.62 1.41
N GLU A 65 11.10 -11.36 1.02
CA GLU A 65 10.74 -10.25 1.91
C GLU A 65 9.29 -9.84 1.78
N LYS A 66 8.61 -10.34 0.76
CA LYS A 66 7.24 -9.92 0.44
C LYS A 66 6.27 -10.12 1.60
N ASP A 67 6.31 -11.28 2.24
CA ASP A 67 5.38 -11.59 3.33
C ASP A 67 5.59 -10.67 4.53
N GLU A 68 6.84 -10.38 4.87
CA GLU A 68 7.15 -9.45 5.96
C GLU A 68 6.62 -8.04 5.65
N VAL A 69 6.86 -7.56 4.44
CA VAL A 69 6.39 -6.23 4.03
C VAL A 69 4.86 -6.15 4.06
N VAL A 70 4.18 -7.16 3.57
CA VAL A 70 2.71 -7.22 3.60
C VAL A 70 2.21 -7.19 5.04
N ASP A 71 2.81 -7.98 5.93
CA ASP A 71 2.40 -8.02 7.34
C ASP A 71 2.62 -6.68 8.04
N ILE A 72 3.74 -6.01 7.77
CA ILE A 72 4.01 -4.68 8.32
C ILE A 72 2.93 -3.69 7.90
N ILE A 73 2.56 -3.70 6.64
CA ILE A 73 1.54 -2.78 6.12
C ILE A 73 0.17 -3.09 6.72
N ILE A 74 -0.20 -4.36 6.80
CA ILE A 74 -1.47 -4.77 7.41
C ILE A 74 -1.54 -4.27 8.85
N ASN A 75 -0.51 -4.52 9.64
CA ASN A 75 -0.49 -4.15 11.06
C ASN A 75 -0.55 -2.64 11.25
N SER A 76 0.02 -1.88 10.33
CA SER A 76 0.02 -0.41 10.39
C SER A 76 -1.31 0.22 9.96
N ALA A 77 -2.00 -0.42 9.02
CA ALA A 77 -3.20 0.13 8.39
C ALA A 77 -4.50 -0.38 8.97
N LYS A 78 -4.46 -1.47 9.71
CA LYS A 78 -5.65 -2.11 10.26
C LYS A 78 -6.22 -1.28 11.40
N SER A 79 -7.51 -0.99 11.34
CA SER A 79 -8.23 -0.27 12.39
C SER A 79 -8.75 -1.25 13.43
N GLY A 80 -8.29 -1.14 14.67
CA GLY A 80 -8.71 -2.00 15.76
C GLY A 80 -8.29 -3.46 15.58
N PRO A 81 -8.71 -4.35 16.48
CA PRO A 81 -8.27 -5.76 16.46
C PRO A 81 -8.78 -6.55 15.26
N THR A 82 -9.96 -6.22 14.75
CA THR A 82 -10.60 -6.97 13.66
C THR A 82 -10.59 -6.25 12.32
N GLY A 83 -10.12 -4.99 12.29
CA GLY A 83 -10.15 -4.17 11.10
C GLY A 83 -11.55 -3.66 10.76
N HIS A 84 -11.63 -2.76 9.79
CA HIS A 84 -12.88 -2.18 9.32
C HIS A 84 -12.84 -2.00 7.81
N TYR A 85 -14.00 -1.95 7.19
CA TYR A 85 -14.10 -1.57 5.77
C TYR A 85 -13.49 -0.18 5.58
N GLY A 86 -12.73 -0.02 4.52
CA GLY A 86 -12.04 1.23 4.25
C GLY A 86 -10.60 1.26 4.76
N ASP A 87 -10.15 0.26 5.51
CA ASP A 87 -8.75 0.16 5.93
C ASP A 87 -7.80 0.06 4.74
N GLY A 88 -8.27 -0.53 3.64
CA GLY A 88 -7.52 -0.58 2.40
C GLY A 88 -7.29 -1.97 1.87
N LYS A 89 -6.46 -2.03 0.84
CA LYS A 89 -6.10 -3.29 0.19
C LYS A 89 -4.63 -3.28 -0.18
N ILE A 90 -4.09 -4.48 -0.27
CA ILE A 90 -2.72 -4.69 -0.72
C ILE A 90 -2.77 -5.62 -1.93
N PHE A 91 -2.09 -5.20 -2.99
CA PHE A 91 -1.96 -5.98 -4.21
C PHE A 91 -0.50 -6.38 -4.36
N VAL A 92 -0.28 -7.64 -4.69
CA VAL A 92 1.07 -8.15 -4.92
C VAL A 92 1.12 -8.70 -6.34
N SER A 93 2.12 -8.29 -7.10
CA SER A 93 2.32 -8.80 -8.44
C SER A 93 3.78 -9.12 -8.67
N ASP A 94 4.02 -10.02 -9.61
CA ASP A 94 5.36 -10.35 -10.05
C ASP A 94 5.91 -9.23 -10.93
N ILE A 95 7.20 -8.96 -10.78
CA ILE A 95 7.91 -8.06 -11.67
C ILE A 95 8.83 -8.92 -12.53
N SER A 96 8.59 -8.89 -13.85
CA SER A 96 9.40 -9.66 -14.78
C SER A 96 10.81 -9.11 -14.89
N GLU A 97 10.92 -7.80 -15.02
CA GLU A 97 12.21 -7.12 -15.16
C GLU A 97 12.13 -5.72 -14.56
N ALA A 98 13.22 -5.29 -13.98
CA ALA A 98 13.40 -3.92 -13.52
C ALA A 98 14.83 -3.48 -13.87
N TYR A 99 14.96 -2.21 -14.23
CA TYR A 99 16.25 -1.62 -14.58
C TYR A 99 16.49 -0.38 -13.76
N THR A 100 17.70 -0.25 -13.24
CA THR A 100 18.11 0.95 -12.54
C THR A 100 18.75 1.89 -13.56
N ILE A 101 18.12 3.03 -13.78
CA ILE A 101 18.52 3.95 -14.84
C ILE A 101 19.97 4.43 -14.67
N SER A 102 20.34 4.81 -13.44
CA SER A 102 21.65 5.34 -13.16
C SER A 102 22.78 4.32 -13.38
N GLU A 103 22.47 3.04 -13.25
CA GLU A 103 23.44 1.96 -13.39
C GLU A 103 23.38 1.31 -14.76
N GLU A 104 22.37 1.64 -15.55
CA GLU A 104 22.14 1.04 -16.88
C GLU A 104 22.10 -0.49 -16.83
N THR A 105 21.75 -1.04 -15.68
CA THR A 105 21.74 -2.47 -15.45
C THR A 105 20.42 -2.93 -14.88
N ARG A 106 20.16 -4.24 -15.06
CA ARG A 106 19.00 -4.88 -14.49
C ARG A 106 19.08 -4.86 -12.98
N ALA A 107 18.01 -4.46 -12.33
CA ALA A 107 17.90 -4.48 -10.88
C ALA A 107 17.52 -5.90 -10.45
N ASP A 108 18.33 -6.49 -9.57
CA ASP A 108 18.09 -7.79 -8.98
C ASP A 108 17.60 -7.62 -7.54
N ASP A 109 16.94 -8.64 -7.03
CA ASP A 109 16.44 -8.68 -5.65
C ASP A 109 17.55 -8.56 -4.61
#